data_edd9ab04bfeb59d8040939f1d161d5c4
#
_entry.id   edd9ab04bfeb59d8040939f1d161d5c4
#
_cell.length_a   1.000
_cell.length_b   1.000
_cell.length_c   1.000
_cell.angle_alpha   90.00
_cell.angle_beta   90.00
_cell.angle_gamma   90.00
#
_symmetry.space_group_name_H-M   'P 1'
#
loop_
_entity.id
_entity.type
_entity.pdbx_description
1 polymer ?
#
loop_
_entity_poly.entity_id
_entity_poly.type
_entity_poly.pdbx_seq_one_letter_code
_entity_poly.pdbx_strand_id
1 'polypeptide(L)'
;MGLYLNPGNEAFRQAVTDDIYIDKTKLIALINQRFNRSRVKYICVSRPRRFGKSMAADMLAAYYGKGCDSGELFVSRKIENEESFLTHLNQHNVIRLDIQRFLFDESHLDIFIDKIQEAVIRELEA
;
A
#
# COMPACT_ATOMS: atom_id res chain seq x y z
N MET A 1 -6.99 0.34 13.29
CA MET A 1 -6.53 0.63 11.91
C MET A 1 -7.04 1.96 11.46
N GLY A 2 -6.19 2.77 10.86
CA GLY A 2 -6.56 4.09 10.41
C GLY A 2 -7.06 4.11 8.97
N LEU A 3 -7.57 5.24 8.55
CA LEU A 3 -7.96 5.47 7.16
C LEU A 3 -6.72 5.68 6.27
N TYR A 4 -5.74 6.42 6.76
CA TYR A 4 -4.49 6.72 6.03
C TYR A 4 -3.28 6.01 6.63
N LEU A 5 -3.21 5.93 7.95
CA LEU A 5 -2.09 5.28 8.65
C LEU A 5 -2.45 3.83 8.94
N ASN A 6 -1.64 2.92 8.42
CA ASN A 6 -1.81 1.47 8.59
C ASN A 6 -3.26 1.03 8.32
N PRO A 7 -3.74 1.18 7.08
CA PRO A 7 -5.16 0.90 6.77
C PRO A 7 -5.56 -0.56 6.90
N GLY A 8 -4.61 -1.47 7.06
CA GLY A 8 -4.89 -2.88 7.25
C GLY A 8 -4.90 -3.69 5.96
N ASN A 9 -5.40 -4.91 6.04
CA ASN A 9 -5.34 -5.86 4.92
C ASN A 9 -6.70 -6.27 4.35
N GLU A 10 -7.79 -5.63 4.79
CA GLU A 10 -9.13 -6.06 4.39
C GLU A 10 -9.37 -5.91 2.88
N ALA A 11 -8.92 -4.80 2.30
CA ALA A 11 -9.10 -4.59 0.87
C ALA A 11 -8.36 -5.65 0.04
N PHE A 12 -7.16 -6.01 0.45
CA PHE A 12 -6.41 -7.06 -0.22
C PHE A 12 -7.02 -8.44 0.02
N ARG A 13 -7.51 -8.69 1.22
CA ARG A 13 -8.20 -9.95 1.53
C ARG A 13 -9.39 -10.16 0.61
N GLN A 14 -10.18 -9.13 0.38
CA GLN A 14 -11.30 -9.19 -0.54
C GLN A 14 -10.84 -9.44 -1.98
N ALA A 15 -9.76 -8.78 -2.39
CA ALA A 15 -9.24 -8.94 -3.74
C ALA A 15 -8.78 -10.36 -4.05
N VAL A 16 -8.11 -11.03 -3.10
CA VAL A 16 -7.61 -12.39 -3.31
C VAL A 16 -8.70 -13.45 -3.23
N THR A 17 -9.88 -13.12 -2.72
CA THR A 17 -11.02 -14.05 -2.70
C THR A 17 -11.86 -13.99 -3.96
N ASP A 18 -11.62 -13.03 -4.84
CA ASP A 18 -12.31 -12.96 -6.13
C ASP A 18 -11.94 -14.15 -7.00
N ASP A 19 -12.87 -14.55 -7.89
CA ASP A 19 -12.68 -15.68 -8.81
C ASP A 19 -11.47 -15.52 -9.71
N ILE A 20 -11.15 -14.28 -10.06
CA ILE A 20 -10.00 -13.96 -10.90
C ILE A 20 -9.07 -13.05 -10.12
N TYR A 21 -7.93 -13.59 -9.68
CA TYR A 21 -6.87 -12.83 -9.05
C TYR A 21 -5.54 -13.15 -9.73
N ILE A 22 -4.86 -12.10 -10.18
CA ILE A 22 -3.54 -12.24 -10.80
C ILE A 22 -2.48 -11.92 -9.77
N ASP A 23 -1.59 -12.88 -9.51
CA ASP A 23 -0.53 -12.73 -8.52
C ASP A 23 0.55 -11.75 -8.99
N LYS A 24 0.59 -10.57 -8.35
CA LYS A 24 1.58 -9.52 -8.61
C LYS A 24 2.54 -9.35 -7.44
N THR A 25 2.65 -10.33 -6.55
CA THR A 25 3.45 -10.22 -5.33
C THR A 25 4.96 -10.08 -5.60
N LYS A 26 5.43 -10.37 -6.79
CA LYS A 26 6.83 -10.10 -7.16
C LYS A 26 7.21 -8.61 -7.08
N LEU A 27 6.23 -7.72 -7.17
CA LEU A 27 6.46 -6.30 -6.94
C LEU A 27 7.02 -6.05 -5.53
N ILE A 28 6.54 -6.81 -4.55
CA ILE A 28 7.03 -6.73 -3.17
C ILE A 28 8.51 -7.06 -3.11
N ALA A 29 8.95 -8.11 -3.80
CA ALA A 29 10.36 -8.48 -3.84
C ALA A 29 11.21 -7.35 -4.44
N LEU A 30 10.74 -6.74 -5.50
CA LEU A 30 11.42 -5.62 -6.13
C LEU A 30 11.56 -4.44 -5.16
N ILE A 31 10.49 -4.10 -4.44
CA ILE A 31 10.50 -3.02 -3.47
C ILE A 31 11.44 -3.35 -2.31
N ASN A 32 11.40 -4.59 -1.80
CA ASN A 32 12.28 -5.01 -0.71
C ASN A 32 13.75 -4.85 -1.05
N GLN A 33 14.13 -5.08 -2.31
CA GLN A 33 15.50 -4.90 -2.77
C GLN A 33 15.94 -3.43 -2.73
N ARG A 34 14.99 -2.50 -2.74
CA ARG A 34 15.27 -1.07 -2.79
C ARG A 34 15.20 -0.38 -1.44
N PHE A 35 14.85 -1.11 -0.39
CA PHE A 35 14.89 -0.56 0.97
C PHE A 35 16.31 -0.14 1.31
N ASN A 36 16.43 1.00 1.98
CA ASN A 36 17.71 1.58 2.44
C ASN A 36 18.64 2.04 1.31
N ARG A 37 18.19 2.04 0.07
CA ARG A 37 18.96 2.61 -1.04
C ARG A 37 18.50 4.04 -1.29
N SER A 38 19.36 5.00 -0.96
CA SER A 38 18.99 6.43 -0.93
C SER A 38 18.49 6.98 -2.27
N ARG A 39 18.95 6.42 -3.40
CA ARG A 39 18.58 6.94 -4.74
C ARG A 39 17.47 6.17 -5.44
N VAL A 40 17.22 4.93 -5.06
CA VAL A 40 16.29 4.06 -5.77
C VAL A 40 15.10 3.60 -4.95
N LYS A 41 14.91 4.19 -3.76
CA LYS A 41 13.78 3.86 -2.89
C LYS A 41 12.46 4.49 -3.34
N TYR A 42 12.52 5.51 -4.19
CA TYR A 42 11.32 6.15 -4.73
C TYR A 42 10.89 5.43 -5.99
N ILE A 43 9.71 4.83 -5.95
CA ILE A 43 9.23 3.97 -7.03
C ILE A 43 7.95 4.55 -7.60
N CYS A 44 7.92 4.71 -8.92
CA CYS A 44 6.73 5.12 -9.64
C CYS A 44 6.22 3.97 -10.48
N VAL A 45 4.92 3.66 -10.34
CA VAL A 45 4.26 2.64 -11.15
C VAL A 45 3.24 3.34 -12.05
N SER A 46 3.45 3.27 -13.36
CA SER A 46 2.55 3.85 -14.34
C SER A 46 1.90 2.73 -15.14
N ARG A 47 0.58 2.68 -15.11
CA ARG A 47 -0.23 1.71 -15.85
C ARG A 47 -1.51 2.40 -16.33
N PRO A 48 -2.12 1.94 -17.44
CA PRO A 48 -3.44 2.42 -17.83
C PRO A 48 -4.48 2.14 -16.74
N ARG A 49 -5.59 2.87 -16.79
CA ARG A 49 -6.71 2.61 -15.87
C ARG A 49 -7.14 1.15 -15.95
N ARG A 50 -7.58 0.59 -14.82
CA ARG A 50 -8.10 -0.78 -14.70
C ARG A 50 -7.05 -1.86 -14.85
N PHE A 51 -5.75 -1.51 -14.76
CA PHE A 51 -4.66 -2.50 -14.77
C PHE A 51 -4.17 -2.86 -13.38
N GLY A 52 -4.98 -2.62 -12.34
CA GLY A 52 -4.71 -3.12 -11.01
C GLY A 52 -3.80 -2.26 -10.14
N LYS A 53 -3.66 -0.96 -10.43
CA LYS A 53 -2.83 -0.06 -9.61
C LYS A 53 -3.34 0.05 -8.17
N SER A 54 -4.66 0.21 -8.00
CA SER A 54 -5.26 0.28 -6.67
C SER A 54 -5.14 -1.03 -5.91
N MET A 55 -5.31 -2.15 -6.61
CA MET A 55 -5.12 -3.47 -6.02
C MET A 55 -3.66 -3.69 -5.59
N ALA A 56 -2.70 -3.20 -6.38
CA ALA A 56 -1.29 -3.27 -6.00
C ALA A 56 -1.01 -2.42 -4.75
N ALA A 57 -1.63 -1.25 -4.63
CA ALA A 57 -1.50 -0.43 -3.43
C ALA A 57 -2.12 -1.13 -2.20
N ASP A 58 -3.28 -1.77 -2.36
CA ASP A 58 -3.91 -2.57 -1.30
C ASP A 58 -2.99 -3.71 -0.85
N MET A 59 -2.37 -4.38 -1.81
CA MET A 59 -1.42 -5.45 -1.55
C MET A 59 -0.21 -4.97 -0.74
N LEU A 60 0.37 -3.85 -1.14
CA LEU A 60 1.52 -3.27 -0.45
C LEU A 60 1.16 -2.83 0.97
N ALA A 61 0.01 -2.20 1.16
CA ALA A 61 -0.47 -1.82 2.48
C ALA A 61 -0.68 -3.05 3.37
N ALA A 62 -1.24 -4.13 2.84
CA ALA A 62 -1.44 -5.38 3.56
C ALA A 62 -0.13 -6.03 3.95
N TYR A 63 0.85 -6.01 3.05
CA TYR A 63 2.13 -6.67 3.30
C TYR A 63 2.99 -5.91 4.32
N TYR A 64 3.16 -4.61 4.13
CA TYR A 64 4.07 -3.82 4.96
C TYR A 64 3.45 -3.34 6.26
N GLY A 65 2.15 -3.17 6.32
CA GLY A 65 1.48 -2.47 7.41
C GLY A 65 1.53 -3.19 8.74
N LYS A 66 1.85 -2.46 9.79
CA LYS A 66 1.73 -2.94 11.17
C LYS A 66 0.26 -3.00 11.60
N GLY A 67 -0.02 -3.80 12.62
CA GLY A 67 -1.34 -3.86 13.22
C GLY A 67 -2.28 -4.87 12.59
N CYS A 68 -1.83 -5.64 11.62
CA CYS A 68 -2.56 -6.75 11.05
C CYS A 68 -1.64 -7.94 10.81
N ASP A 69 -2.21 -9.11 10.61
CA ASP A 69 -1.47 -10.32 10.27
C ASP A 69 -1.87 -10.72 8.85
N SER A 70 -0.95 -10.55 7.93
CA SER A 70 -1.20 -10.80 6.52
C SER A 70 -0.47 -12.04 6.00
N GLY A 71 0.23 -12.77 6.86
CA GLY A 71 1.03 -13.93 6.44
C GLY A 71 0.25 -14.91 5.60
N GLU A 72 -0.97 -15.27 6.02
CA GLU A 72 -1.81 -16.23 5.31
C GLU A 72 -2.24 -15.75 3.92
N LEU A 73 -2.33 -14.45 3.70
CA LEU A 73 -2.74 -13.90 2.41
C LEU A 73 -1.68 -14.06 1.33
N PHE A 74 -0.43 -14.28 1.75
CA PHE A 74 0.70 -14.41 0.83
C PHE A 74 1.22 -15.84 0.70
N VAL A 75 0.65 -16.77 1.45
CA VAL A 75 0.97 -18.20 1.31
C VAL A 75 0.62 -18.65 -0.10
N SER A 76 1.50 -19.42 -0.72
CA SER A 76 1.37 -19.91 -2.10
C SER A 76 1.43 -18.79 -3.16
N ARG A 77 1.79 -17.57 -2.77
CA ARG A 77 2.08 -16.48 -3.71
C ARG A 77 3.57 -16.49 -4.09
N LYS A 78 3.88 -15.81 -5.18
CA LYS A 78 5.26 -15.78 -5.70
C LYS A 78 6.27 -15.22 -4.70
N ILE A 79 5.84 -14.28 -3.84
CA ILE A 79 6.71 -13.66 -2.83
C ILE A 79 7.12 -14.62 -1.72
N GLU A 80 6.34 -15.66 -1.45
CA GLU A 80 6.60 -16.59 -0.35
C GLU A 80 8.00 -17.18 -0.39
N ASN A 81 8.52 -17.41 -1.58
CA ASN A 81 9.83 -18.04 -1.78
C ASN A 81 11.00 -17.05 -1.72
N GLU A 82 10.74 -15.76 -1.58
CA GLU A 82 11.79 -14.76 -1.50
C GLU A 82 12.36 -14.67 -0.08
N GLU A 83 13.69 -14.51 0.03
CA GLU A 83 14.36 -14.41 1.31
C GLU A 83 13.86 -13.23 2.15
N SER A 84 13.50 -12.14 1.49
CA SER A 84 13.03 -10.93 2.15
C SER A 84 11.61 -10.99 2.65
N PHE A 85 10.86 -12.06 2.36
CA PHE A 85 9.42 -12.12 2.64
C PHE A 85 9.11 -11.88 4.12
N LEU A 86 9.74 -12.62 5.02
CA LEU A 86 9.46 -12.49 6.45
C LEU A 86 10.10 -11.26 7.09
N THR A 87 11.16 -10.73 6.48
CA THR A 87 11.89 -9.60 7.03
C THR A 87 11.03 -8.35 7.12
N HIS A 88 10.20 -8.12 6.13
CA HIS A 88 9.40 -6.90 6.04
C HIS A 88 7.91 -7.10 6.25
N LEU A 89 7.44 -8.34 6.38
CA LEU A 89 6.01 -8.64 6.53
C LEU A 89 5.45 -8.00 7.80
N ASN A 90 4.52 -7.06 7.63
CA ASN A 90 3.85 -6.36 8.73
C ASN A 90 4.79 -5.66 9.71
N GLN A 91 5.91 -5.13 9.21
CA GLN A 91 6.95 -4.51 10.05
C GLN A 91 7.01 -3.00 9.93
N HIS A 92 6.22 -2.38 9.07
CA HIS A 92 6.36 -0.97 8.74
C HIS A 92 5.08 -0.17 9.01
N ASN A 93 5.25 1.10 9.34
CA ASN A 93 4.14 2.03 9.34
C ASN A 93 3.91 2.48 7.90
N VAL A 94 2.68 2.32 7.42
CA VAL A 94 2.28 2.64 6.05
C VAL A 94 1.34 3.81 6.06
N ILE A 95 1.62 4.82 5.25
CA ILE A 95 0.69 5.91 4.97
C ILE A 95 0.21 5.72 3.53
N ARG A 96 -1.09 5.54 3.37
CA ARG A 96 -1.70 5.39 2.07
C ARG A 96 -2.67 6.52 1.81
N LEU A 97 -2.46 7.21 0.71
CA LEU A 97 -3.30 8.35 0.31
C LEU A 97 -3.91 8.08 -1.06
N ASP A 98 -5.22 8.25 -1.15
CA ASP A 98 -5.92 8.30 -2.42
C ASP A 98 -6.16 9.76 -2.76
N ILE A 99 -5.35 10.28 -3.65
CA ILE A 99 -5.36 11.69 -3.99
C ILE A 99 -6.69 12.11 -4.62
N GLN A 100 -7.36 11.22 -5.34
CA GLN A 100 -8.64 11.53 -5.95
C GLN A 100 -9.71 11.93 -4.92
N ARG A 101 -9.66 11.37 -3.71
CA ARG A 101 -10.62 11.72 -2.65
C ARG A 101 -10.52 13.17 -2.23
N PHE A 102 -9.35 13.78 -2.39
CA PHE A 102 -9.13 15.17 -2.02
C PHE A 102 -9.42 16.13 -3.17
N LEU A 103 -9.44 15.67 -4.42
CA LEU A 103 -9.64 16.50 -5.60
C LEU A 103 -11.10 16.91 -5.82
N PHE A 104 -12.06 16.13 -5.30
CA PHE A 104 -13.47 16.35 -5.58
C PHE A 104 -14.01 17.66 -5.02
N ASP A 105 -13.49 18.11 -3.89
CA ASP A 105 -14.06 19.23 -3.15
C ASP A 105 -13.28 20.53 -3.32
N GLU A 106 -12.17 20.51 -4.08
CA GLU A 106 -11.25 21.65 -4.10
C GLU A 106 -10.91 22.10 -5.51
N SER A 107 -11.09 23.40 -5.76
CA SER A 107 -10.73 24.04 -7.02
C SER A 107 -9.31 24.64 -6.98
N HIS A 108 -8.68 24.72 -5.79
CA HIS A 108 -7.37 25.33 -5.61
C HIS A 108 -6.37 24.36 -5.02
N LEU A 109 -5.20 24.26 -5.65
CA LEU A 109 -4.14 23.32 -5.26
C LEU A 109 -3.62 23.58 -3.84
N ASP A 110 -3.52 24.85 -3.43
CA ASP A 110 -3.00 25.19 -2.10
C ASP A 110 -3.88 24.63 -0.98
N ILE A 111 -5.19 24.77 -1.12
CA ILE A 111 -6.16 24.24 -0.16
C ILE A 111 -6.14 22.71 -0.16
N PHE A 112 -5.96 22.11 -1.32
CA PHE A 112 -5.87 20.67 -1.49
C PHE A 112 -4.72 20.05 -0.68
N ILE A 113 -3.54 20.64 -0.76
CA ILE A 113 -2.36 20.17 -0.01
C ILE A 113 -2.60 20.32 1.50
N ASP A 114 -3.13 21.46 1.94
CA ASP A 114 -3.42 21.71 3.35
C ASP A 114 -4.41 20.70 3.90
N LYS A 115 -5.43 20.33 3.14
CA LYS A 115 -6.42 19.32 3.56
C LYS A 115 -5.80 17.93 3.72
N ILE A 116 -4.91 17.53 2.84
CA ILE A 116 -4.21 16.25 2.95
C ILE A 116 -3.38 16.26 4.24
N GLN A 117 -2.64 17.32 4.48
CA GLN A 117 -1.81 17.45 5.69
C GLN A 117 -2.63 17.39 6.96
N GLU A 118 -3.74 18.13 7.01
CA GLU A 118 -4.64 18.10 8.16
C GLU A 118 -5.22 16.71 8.42
N ALA A 119 -5.64 16.01 7.38
CA ALA A 119 -6.23 14.68 7.51
C ALA A 119 -5.21 13.69 8.08
N VAL A 120 -3.98 13.71 7.59
CA VAL A 120 -2.92 12.81 8.06
C VAL A 120 -2.52 13.15 9.49
N ILE A 121 -2.34 14.43 9.81
CA ILE A 121 -1.97 14.88 11.15
C ILE A 121 -3.04 14.48 12.17
N ARG A 122 -4.30 14.65 11.82
CA ARG A 122 -5.42 14.27 12.71
C ARG A 122 -5.37 12.79 13.05
N GLU A 123 -5.08 11.94 12.09
CA GLU A 123 -4.93 10.51 12.32
C GLU A 123 -3.72 10.18 13.17
N LEU A 124 -2.60 10.86 12.95
CA LEU A 124 -1.37 10.61 13.70
C LEU A 124 -1.50 11.03 15.17
N GLU A 125 -2.33 12.02 15.47
CA GLU A 125 -2.55 12.51 16.82
C GLU A 125 -3.62 11.70 17.59
N ALA A 126 -4.39 10.92 16.89
CA ALA A 126 -5.49 10.15 17.49
C ALA A 126 -4.98 8.95 18.33
#